data_1979dc77f3dbcb656cbdb28d0f9c9bbe
#
_entry.id   1979dc77f3dbcb656cbdb28d0f9c9bbe
#
_cell.length_a   1.000
_cell.length_b   1.000
_cell.length_c   1.000
_cell.angle_alpha   90.00
_cell.angle_beta   90.00
_cell.angle_gamma   90.00
#
_symmetry.space_group_name_H-M   'P 1'
#
loop_
_entity.id
_entity.type
_entity.pdbx_description
1 polymer ?
#
loop_
_entity_poly.entity_id
_entity_poly.type
_entity_poly.pdbx_seq_one_letter_code
_entity_poly.pdbx_strand_id
1 'polypeptide(L)'
;MCIRDSVKEDMQIYREEIFGPVLSVVRQPTFDDALKMVNDHEFGNGTTIYTRDGDTARAFANQCKIGMVGVNVPIPVPMAFHSFGGWKRSLFGDHAMHGMDGVRFFTRLKTVTSRWPTGIRKGAEFTIPTMK
;
A
#
# COMPACT_ATOMS: atom_id res chain seq x y z
N MET A 1 27.09 12.85 -2.51
CA MET A 1 26.32 11.64 -2.87
C MET A 1 27.26 10.65 -3.54
N CYS A 2 27.27 9.41 -3.05
CA CYS A 2 28.05 8.32 -3.67
C CYS A 2 27.12 7.48 -4.54
N ILE A 3 27.55 7.16 -5.76
CA ILE A 3 26.82 6.28 -6.67
C ILE A 3 27.59 4.96 -6.76
N ARG A 4 26.94 3.86 -6.43
CA ARG A 4 27.47 2.51 -6.64
C ARG A 4 26.70 1.87 -7.79
N ASP A 5 27.35 1.78 -8.95
CA ASP A 5 26.82 1.10 -10.13
C ASP A 5 27.11 -0.40 -10.08
N SER A 6 26.36 -1.17 -10.89
CA SER A 6 26.51 -2.61 -11.06
C SER A 6 26.34 -3.41 -9.75
N VAL A 7 25.42 -2.97 -8.91
CA VAL A 7 25.01 -3.69 -7.70
C VAL A 7 24.25 -4.96 -8.10
N LYS A 8 24.49 -6.03 -7.37
CA LYS A 8 23.79 -7.32 -7.53
C LYS A 8 23.02 -7.66 -6.26
N GLU A 9 22.00 -8.51 -6.38
CA GLU A 9 21.10 -8.90 -5.29
C GLU A 9 21.80 -9.65 -4.15
N ASP A 10 22.93 -10.27 -4.38
CA ASP A 10 23.73 -10.95 -3.38
C ASP A 10 24.63 -10.02 -2.55
N MET A 11 24.78 -8.77 -2.97
CA MET A 11 25.62 -7.79 -2.27
C MET A 11 24.92 -7.24 -1.01
N GLN A 12 25.70 -6.99 0.03
CA GLN A 12 25.22 -6.41 1.29
C GLN A 12 24.54 -5.04 1.07
N ILE A 13 25.09 -4.20 0.18
CA ILE A 13 24.51 -2.89 -0.19
C ILE A 13 23.10 -2.99 -0.81
N TYR A 14 22.74 -4.13 -1.39
CA TYR A 14 21.38 -4.37 -1.89
C TYR A 14 20.43 -4.81 -0.77
N ARG A 15 20.91 -5.61 0.17
CA ARG A 15 20.09 -6.23 1.22
C ARG A 15 19.85 -5.33 2.42
N GLU A 16 20.80 -4.47 2.75
CA GLU A 16 20.75 -3.60 3.90
C GLU A 16 20.37 -2.18 3.51
N GLU A 17 19.49 -1.57 4.30
CA GLU A 17 19.15 -0.17 4.14
C GLU A 17 20.34 0.70 4.52
N ILE A 18 20.78 1.57 3.61
CA ILE A 18 21.83 2.55 3.88
C ILE A 18 21.16 3.91 4.13
N PHE A 19 21.11 4.29 5.40
CA PHE A 19 20.58 5.60 5.80
C PHE A 19 21.61 6.70 5.56
N GLY A 20 21.87 7.03 4.28
CA GLY A 20 22.89 8.00 3.90
C GLY A 20 22.83 8.39 2.42
N PRO A 21 23.73 9.28 1.97
CA PRO A 21 23.72 9.81 0.60
C PRO A 21 24.33 8.81 -0.41
N VAL A 22 23.82 7.59 -0.46
CA VAL A 22 24.27 6.51 -1.35
C VAL A 22 23.14 6.12 -2.29
N LEU A 23 23.44 6.07 -3.58
CA LEU A 23 22.56 5.56 -4.62
C LEU A 23 23.14 4.25 -5.19
N SER A 24 22.40 3.17 -5.05
CA SER A 24 22.71 1.89 -5.66
C SER A 24 22.00 1.76 -7.00
N VAL A 25 22.75 1.32 -8.04
CA VAL A 25 22.20 1.10 -9.38
C VAL A 25 22.30 -0.38 -9.71
N VAL A 26 21.16 -1.01 -9.95
CA VAL A 26 21.03 -2.40 -10.42
C VAL A 26 20.54 -2.37 -11.86
N ARG A 27 21.27 -3.02 -12.75
CA ARG A 27 20.91 -3.08 -14.18
C ARG A 27 20.20 -4.38 -14.47
N GLN A 28 19.06 -4.29 -15.12
CA GLN A 28 18.29 -5.45 -15.59
C GLN A 28 18.16 -5.42 -17.11
N PRO A 29 18.22 -6.56 -17.78
CA PRO A 29 18.19 -6.62 -19.25
C PRO A 29 16.82 -6.32 -19.82
N THR A 30 15.74 -6.64 -19.08
CA THR A 30 14.35 -6.47 -19.54
C THR A 30 13.49 -5.78 -18.48
N PHE A 31 12.33 -5.29 -18.92
CA PHE A 31 11.29 -4.78 -18.01
C PHE A 31 10.79 -5.85 -17.05
N ASP A 32 10.58 -7.07 -17.54
CA ASP A 32 10.06 -8.18 -16.72
C ASP A 32 11.05 -8.58 -15.62
N ASP A 33 12.35 -8.59 -15.92
CA ASP A 33 13.40 -8.85 -14.94
C ASP A 33 13.43 -7.74 -13.86
N ALA A 34 13.31 -6.48 -14.29
CA ALA A 34 13.27 -5.36 -13.36
C ALA A 34 12.00 -5.41 -12.46
N LEU A 35 10.83 -5.70 -13.03
CA LEU A 35 9.59 -5.85 -12.29
C LEU A 35 9.66 -7.03 -11.32
N LYS A 36 10.22 -8.16 -11.75
CA LYS A 36 10.43 -9.32 -10.90
C LYS A 36 11.33 -8.98 -9.70
N MET A 37 12.46 -8.31 -9.94
CA MET A 37 13.38 -7.89 -8.88
C MET A 37 12.66 -6.99 -7.84
N VAL A 38 11.88 -6.01 -8.29
CA VAL A 38 11.08 -5.14 -7.40
C VAL A 38 10.05 -5.96 -6.60
N ASN A 39 9.40 -6.92 -7.25
CA ASN A 39 8.38 -7.74 -6.62
C ASN A 39 8.94 -8.76 -5.62
N ASP A 40 10.12 -9.28 -5.85
CA ASP A 40 10.78 -10.26 -4.99
C ASP A 40 11.49 -9.63 -3.79
N HIS A 41 11.73 -8.32 -3.80
CA HIS A 41 12.34 -7.62 -2.69
C HIS A 41 11.48 -7.72 -1.43
N GLU A 42 12.10 -7.92 -0.26
CA GLU A 42 11.40 -8.11 1.02
C GLU A 42 10.68 -6.86 1.53
N PHE A 43 11.12 -5.67 1.14
CA PHE A 43 10.48 -4.40 1.45
C PHE A 43 9.63 -3.91 0.27
N GLY A 44 8.56 -3.18 0.58
CA GLY A 44 7.61 -2.70 -0.42
C GLY A 44 6.98 -1.37 -0.05
N ASN A 45 7.79 -0.40 0.37
CA ASN A 45 7.28 0.91 0.79
C ASN A 45 6.82 1.75 -0.41
N GLY A 46 7.74 2.10 -1.29
CA GLY A 46 7.43 2.92 -2.46
C GLY A 46 8.36 2.63 -3.63
N THR A 47 7.85 2.84 -4.82
CA THR A 47 8.62 2.71 -6.07
C THR A 47 8.12 3.72 -7.10
N THR A 48 8.95 4.03 -8.08
CA THR A 48 8.56 4.91 -9.17
C THR A 48 9.10 4.38 -10.50
N ILE A 49 8.25 4.39 -11.52
CA ILE A 49 8.66 4.17 -12.89
C ILE A 49 8.79 5.50 -13.63
N TYR A 50 9.86 5.66 -14.39
CA TYR A 50 10.05 6.77 -15.31
C TYR A 50 10.00 6.26 -16.75
N THR A 51 8.95 6.62 -17.46
CA THR A 51 8.74 6.19 -18.85
C THR A 51 7.89 7.19 -19.61
N ARG A 52 8.01 7.20 -20.94
CA ARG A 52 7.13 7.92 -21.85
C ARG A 52 6.04 7.03 -22.45
N ASP A 53 6.15 5.73 -22.23
CA ASP A 53 5.20 4.74 -22.73
C ASP A 53 4.10 4.48 -21.71
N GLY A 54 2.85 4.74 -22.10
CA GLY A 54 1.70 4.59 -21.21
C GLY A 54 1.32 3.12 -20.92
N ASP A 55 1.62 2.19 -21.83
CA ASP A 55 1.35 0.78 -21.62
C ASP A 55 2.32 0.19 -20.61
N THR A 56 3.59 0.53 -20.74
CA THR A 56 4.62 0.15 -19.75
C THR A 56 4.29 0.73 -18.37
N ALA A 57 3.85 1.98 -18.27
CA ALA A 57 3.44 2.59 -17.01
C ALA A 57 2.27 1.87 -16.36
N ARG A 58 1.22 1.53 -17.14
CA ARG A 58 0.06 0.78 -16.65
C ARG A 58 0.42 -0.64 -16.23
N ALA A 59 1.23 -1.33 -17.05
CA ALA A 59 1.70 -2.67 -16.75
C ALA A 59 2.47 -2.70 -15.41
N PHE A 60 3.39 -1.75 -15.22
CA PHE A 60 4.13 -1.62 -13.97
C PHE A 60 3.20 -1.37 -12.78
N ALA A 61 2.33 -0.36 -12.85
CA ALA A 61 1.44 0.00 -11.76
C ALA A 61 0.49 -1.14 -11.35
N ASN A 62 0.03 -1.94 -12.31
CA ASN A 62 -0.89 -3.06 -12.05
C ASN A 62 -0.18 -4.31 -11.50
N GLN A 63 1.07 -4.55 -11.87
CA GLN A 63 1.78 -5.78 -11.53
C GLN A 63 2.76 -5.61 -10.36
N CYS A 64 3.10 -4.38 -10.01
CA CYS A 64 4.02 -4.05 -8.95
C CYS A 64 3.40 -4.34 -7.57
N LYS A 65 4.09 -5.14 -6.74
CA LYS A 65 3.66 -5.51 -5.38
C LYS A 65 4.25 -4.58 -4.32
N ILE A 66 4.01 -3.29 -4.48
CA ILE A 66 4.53 -2.22 -3.61
C ILE A 66 3.37 -1.33 -3.18
N GLY A 67 3.42 -0.81 -1.95
CA GLY A 67 2.32 -0.05 -1.37
C GLY A 67 2.07 1.30 -2.03
N MET A 68 3.12 2.00 -2.45
CA MET A 68 3.02 3.28 -3.14
C MET A 68 3.74 3.21 -4.48
N VAL A 69 3.05 3.49 -5.55
CA VAL A 69 3.60 3.45 -6.92
C VAL A 69 3.45 4.81 -7.58
N GLY A 70 4.57 5.39 -7.99
CA GLY A 70 4.63 6.63 -8.77
C GLY A 70 4.86 6.37 -10.24
N VAL A 71 4.33 7.24 -11.08
CA VAL A 71 4.65 7.31 -12.51
C VAL A 71 5.19 8.69 -12.80
N ASN A 72 6.46 8.76 -13.16
CA ASN A 72 7.18 10.02 -13.47
C ASN A 72 7.20 11.02 -12.30
N VAL A 73 7.05 10.54 -11.05
CA VAL A 73 7.19 11.34 -9.83
C VAL A 73 8.24 10.71 -8.93
N PRO A 74 9.15 11.47 -8.32
CA PRO A 74 10.29 10.90 -7.59
C PRO A 74 9.91 10.23 -6.26
N ILE A 75 8.86 10.73 -5.60
CA ILE A 75 8.41 10.24 -4.30
C ILE A 75 6.89 10.09 -4.36
N PRO A 76 6.36 8.86 -4.38
CA PRO A 76 4.93 8.61 -4.60
C PRO A 76 4.08 8.74 -3.33
N VAL A 77 4.37 9.73 -2.50
CA VAL A 77 3.62 10.00 -1.26
C VAL A 77 2.50 10.98 -1.55
N PRO A 78 1.23 10.60 -1.38
CA PRO A 78 0.10 11.50 -1.57
C PRO A 78 -0.10 12.44 -0.38
N MET A 79 -1.09 13.33 -0.50
CA MET A 79 -1.52 14.17 0.61
C MET A 79 -2.10 13.32 1.76
N ALA A 80 -1.90 13.76 3.02
CA ALA A 80 -2.21 12.99 4.23
C ALA A 80 -3.71 12.65 4.45
N PHE A 81 -4.62 13.23 3.67
CA PHE A 81 -6.03 12.85 3.70
C PHE A 81 -6.34 11.58 2.87
N HIS A 82 -5.39 11.13 2.03
CA HIS A 82 -5.45 9.82 1.41
C HIS A 82 -4.80 8.77 2.30
N SER A 83 -5.31 7.56 2.26
CA SER A 83 -4.65 6.42 2.88
C SER A 83 -3.46 5.98 2.04
N PHE A 84 -2.30 5.82 2.64
CA PHE A 84 -1.09 5.33 1.97
C PHE A 84 -0.16 4.65 2.96
N GLY A 85 0.65 3.73 2.47
CA GLY A 85 1.64 3.03 3.27
C GLY A 85 2.35 1.95 2.47
N GLY A 86 3.33 1.32 3.09
CA GLY A 86 4.08 0.23 2.50
C GLY A 86 3.33 -1.10 2.53
N TRP A 87 3.83 -2.04 1.75
CA TRP A 87 3.47 -3.45 1.79
C TRP A 87 4.65 -4.29 2.32
N LYS A 88 4.46 -5.58 2.40
CA LYS A 88 5.48 -6.55 2.82
C LYS A 88 6.05 -6.15 4.20
N ARG A 89 7.37 -6.22 4.37
CA ARG A 89 8.04 -5.84 5.63
C ARG A 89 8.12 -4.32 5.88
N SER A 90 7.60 -3.50 4.97
CA SER A 90 7.54 -2.04 5.15
C SER A 90 6.33 -1.56 5.94
N LEU A 91 5.43 -2.45 6.35
CA LEU A 91 4.27 -2.11 7.16
C LEU A 91 4.00 -3.21 8.18
N PHE A 92 3.62 -2.84 9.39
CA PHE A 92 3.09 -3.74 10.41
C PHE A 92 1.56 -3.68 10.41
N GLY A 93 0.92 -4.82 10.14
CA GLY A 93 -0.54 -4.92 10.01
C GLY A 93 -1.05 -4.52 8.62
N ASP A 94 -2.37 -4.35 8.50
CA ASP A 94 -3.06 -4.21 7.22
C ASP A 94 -3.54 -2.78 6.92
N HIS A 95 -3.45 -1.88 7.89
CA HIS A 95 -3.95 -0.52 7.78
C HIS A 95 -2.83 0.51 7.88
N ALA A 96 -2.83 1.47 6.95
CA ALA A 96 -1.98 2.63 7.02
C ALA A 96 -2.52 3.64 8.06
N MET A 97 -1.66 4.58 8.51
CA MET A 97 -2.03 5.54 9.56
C MET A 97 -2.71 6.80 9.05
N HIS A 98 -2.75 7.04 7.74
CA HIS A 98 -3.29 8.26 7.13
C HIS A 98 -4.67 8.04 6.52
N GLY A 99 -5.42 9.14 6.33
CA GLY A 99 -6.75 9.12 5.75
C GLY A 99 -7.75 8.35 6.61
N MET A 100 -8.75 7.75 5.97
CA MET A 100 -9.80 6.97 6.67
C MET A 100 -9.29 5.71 7.34
N ASP A 101 -8.18 5.14 6.89
CA ASP A 101 -7.58 3.98 7.55
C ASP A 101 -7.07 4.33 8.95
N GLY A 102 -6.54 5.54 9.15
CA GLY A 102 -6.18 6.02 10.48
C GLY A 102 -7.37 6.09 11.44
N VAL A 103 -8.53 6.54 10.94
CA VAL A 103 -9.77 6.52 11.74
C VAL A 103 -10.16 5.09 12.12
N ARG A 104 -10.14 4.17 11.17
CA ARG A 104 -10.47 2.76 11.40
C ARG A 104 -9.49 2.08 12.35
N PHE A 105 -8.22 2.42 12.27
CA PHE A 105 -7.18 1.87 13.14
C PHE A 105 -7.41 2.22 14.63
N PHE A 106 -7.79 3.47 14.92
CA PHE A 106 -7.98 3.95 16.29
C PHE A 106 -9.41 3.79 16.82
N THR A 107 -10.35 3.27 16.02
CA THR A 107 -11.74 3.08 16.41
C THR A 107 -12.19 1.64 16.26
N ARG A 108 -13.31 1.32 16.88
CA ARG A 108 -13.98 0.03 16.69
C ARG A 108 -15.38 0.24 16.18
N LEU A 109 -15.77 -0.53 15.18
CA LEU A 109 -17.14 -0.57 14.73
C LEU A 109 -18.03 -1.20 15.82
N LYS A 110 -19.11 -0.50 16.18
CA LYS A 110 -20.13 -1.01 17.07
C LYS A 110 -21.47 -1.00 16.35
N THR A 111 -22.05 -2.17 16.18
CA THR A 111 -23.40 -2.29 15.62
C THR A 111 -24.41 -2.36 16.76
N VAL A 112 -25.43 -1.51 16.70
CA VAL A 112 -26.52 -1.51 17.66
C VAL A 112 -27.82 -1.69 16.89
N THR A 113 -28.53 -2.76 17.21
CA THR A 113 -29.87 -3.00 16.70
C THR A 113 -30.85 -2.80 17.86
N SER A 114 -31.80 -1.92 17.70
CA SER A 114 -32.79 -1.63 18.76
C SER A 114 -34.19 -1.71 18.18
N ARG A 115 -35.12 -2.16 19.03
CA ARG A 115 -36.54 -2.14 18.75
C ARG A 115 -37.24 -1.50 19.93
N TRP A 116 -38.09 -0.53 19.65
CA TRP A 116 -38.90 0.14 20.64
C TRP A 116 -40.36 -0.35 20.52
N PRO A 117 -40.85 -1.30 21.34
CA PRO A 117 -42.23 -1.75 21.28
C PRO A 117 -43.18 -0.59 21.69
N THR A 118 -44.19 -0.38 20.90
CA THR A 118 -45.24 0.61 21.19
C THR A 118 -46.26 0.01 22.15
N GLY A 119 -46.07 0.25 23.45
CA GLY A 119 -47.04 -0.06 24.50
C GLY A 119 -46.75 -1.34 25.31
N ILE A 120 -47.18 -1.28 26.58
CA ILE A 120 -46.94 -2.31 27.60
C ILE A 120 -47.81 -3.59 27.37
N ARG A 121 -48.79 -3.55 26.48
CA ARG A 121 -49.84 -4.57 26.33
C ARG A 121 -49.73 -5.48 25.09
N LYS A 122 -48.80 -5.23 24.18
CA LYS A 122 -48.57 -6.11 23.04
C LYS A 122 -47.30 -6.93 23.27
N GLY A 123 -47.43 -8.24 23.33
CA GLY A 123 -46.31 -9.18 23.46
C GLY A 123 -45.23 -8.94 22.41
N ALA A 124 -44.05 -9.47 22.65
CA ALA A 124 -42.91 -9.32 21.77
C ALA A 124 -43.19 -9.93 20.37
N GLU A 125 -43.60 -9.10 19.42
CA GLU A 125 -43.66 -9.46 18.01
C GLU A 125 -42.27 -9.28 17.39
N PHE A 126 -41.64 -10.37 17.07
CA PHE A 126 -40.38 -10.42 16.30
C PHE A 126 -40.70 -10.33 14.81
N THR A 127 -41.08 -9.18 14.32
CA THR A 127 -41.16 -8.92 12.88
C THR A 127 -39.92 -8.16 12.43
N ILE A 128 -39.16 -8.77 11.52
CA ILE A 128 -38.03 -8.10 10.87
C ILE A 128 -38.63 -7.10 9.86
N PRO A 129 -38.35 -5.79 9.97
CA PRO A 129 -38.81 -4.82 8.98
C PRO A 129 -38.17 -5.14 7.62
N THR A 130 -39.00 -5.47 6.63
CA THR A 130 -38.56 -5.56 5.23
C THR A 130 -38.65 -4.19 4.60
N MET A 131 -37.56 -3.76 3.97
CA MET A 131 -37.60 -2.55 3.14
C MET A 131 -38.53 -2.82 1.95
N LYS A 132 -39.51 -1.93 1.75
CA LYS A 132 -40.36 -1.86 0.54
C LYS A 132 -39.65 -1.00 -0.49
#